data_4824d6f51971989121e886a109d817d2
#
_entry.id   4824d6f51971989121e886a109d817d2
#
_cell.length_a   1.000
_cell.length_b   1.000
_cell.length_c   1.000
_cell.angle_alpha   90.00
_cell.angle_beta   90.00
_cell.angle_gamma   90.00
#
_symmetry.space_group_name_H-M   'P 1'
#
loop_
_entity.id
_entity.type
_entity.pdbx_description
1 polymer ?
#
loop_
_entity_poly.entity_id
_entity_poly.type
_entity_poly.pdbx_seq_one_letter_code
_entity_poly.pdbx_strand_id
1 'polypeptide(L)'
;ILFISNALESANTRERYDVLSETSKEKNLFLDSWSNTKERIVRGSYTFDLFESQDIEVGAERAQTILDSKLALGLSGVVGMPSQSVGGLIPMPVSNANSTVEEMRYEPFLIHNWIINQEMSLETSVLYEDSEIMQRGDVSKERDFDFVKPKVDFRYDLTPQLQLRGTIEKVVEQLTFNDFVAA
;
A
#
# COMPACT_ATOMS: atom_id res chain seq x y z
N ILE A 1 11.75 -17.26 9.68
CA ILE A 1 11.46 -15.89 10.14
C ILE A 1 12.02 -14.93 9.09
N LEU A 2 11.20 -13.99 8.65
CA LEU A 2 11.56 -12.92 7.71
C LEU A 2 11.35 -11.57 8.40
N PHE A 3 12.29 -10.64 8.17
CA PHE A 3 12.15 -9.25 8.56
C PHE A 3 12.46 -8.36 7.35
N ILE A 4 11.56 -7.43 7.05
CA ILE A 4 11.72 -6.43 5.99
C ILE A 4 11.55 -5.04 6.62
N SER A 5 12.43 -4.10 6.22
CA SER A 5 12.29 -2.69 6.56
C SER A 5 12.66 -1.85 5.36
N ASN A 6 11.70 -1.08 4.87
CA ASN A 6 11.83 -0.22 3.71
C ASN A 6 11.55 1.24 4.11
N ALA A 7 12.19 2.17 3.41
CA ALA A 7 11.85 3.59 3.47
C ALA A 7 11.99 4.18 2.06
N LEU A 8 10.97 4.89 1.63
CA LEU A 8 10.93 5.58 0.34
C LEU A 8 10.53 7.04 0.57
N GLU A 9 11.42 7.95 0.20
CA GLU A 9 11.15 9.38 0.21
C GLU A 9 11.00 9.91 -1.21
N SER A 10 9.99 10.73 -1.44
CA SER A 10 9.74 11.40 -2.71
C SER A 10 9.50 12.88 -2.45
N ALA A 11 10.18 13.72 -3.23
CA ALA A 11 9.97 15.17 -3.22
C ALA A 11 9.83 15.64 -4.67
N ASN A 12 8.82 16.43 -4.95
CA ASN A 12 8.57 16.96 -6.28
C ASN A 12 8.07 18.40 -6.19
N THR A 13 8.77 19.27 -6.89
CA THR A 13 8.38 20.68 -7.03
C THR A 13 8.01 20.93 -8.49
N ARG A 14 6.83 21.49 -8.72
CA ARG A 14 6.33 21.87 -10.04
C ARG A 14 6.02 23.36 -10.08
N GLU A 15 6.56 24.03 -11.09
CA GLU A 15 6.26 25.44 -11.38
C GLU A 15 5.65 25.56 -12.77
N ARG A 16 4.65 26.42 -12.91
CA ARG A 16 4.07 26.78 -14.21
C ARG A 16 4.22 28.27 -14.43
N TYR A 17 4.55 28.63 -15.66
CA TYR A 17 4.75 30.01 -16.09
C TYR A 17 3.85 30.32 -17.27
N ASP A 18 3.24 31.49 -17.26
CA ASP A 18 2.62 32.10 -18.44
C ASP A 18 3.69 32.86 -19.21
N VAL A 19 3.74 32.67 -20.52
CA VAL A 19 4.67 33.37 -21.42
C VAL A 19 3.94 34.60 -21.96
N LEU A 20 4.29 35.76 -21.44
CA LEU A 20 3.65 37.04 -21.80
C LEU A 20 4.29 37.64 -23.04
N SER A 21 5.60 37.37 -23.29
CA SER A 21 6.36 37.76 -24.49
C SER A 21 7.59 36.86 -24.63
N GLU A 22 8.38 37.04 -25.72
CA GLU A 22 9.62 36.28 -25.91
C GLU A 22 10.62 36.42 -24.75
N THR A 23 10.57 37.50 -24.00
CA THR A 23 11.50 37.83 -22.91
C THR A 23 10.86 37.91 -21.54
N SER A 24 9.53 37.75 -21.44
CA SER A 24 8.78 37.88 -20.17
C SER A 24 7.95 36.65 -19.87
N LYS A 25 8.19 36.07 -18.67
CA LYS A 25 7.44 34.96 -18.11
C LYS A 25 6.98 35.33 -16.71
N GLU A 26 5.77 34.97 -16.37
CA GLU A 26 5.20 35.15 -15.03
C GLU A 26 4.81 33.80 -14.43
N LYS A 27 5.29 33.52 -13.23
CA LYS A 27 4.92 32.31 -12.50
C LYS A 27 3.47 32.40 -12.07
N ASN A 28 2.65 31.41 -12.42
CA ASN A 28 1.23 31.36 -12.08
C ASN A 28 0.84 30.20 -11.18
N LEU A 29 1.72 29.17 -11.03
CA LEU A 29 1.50 28.05 -10.12
C LEU A 29 2.84 27.61 -9.54
N PHE A 30 2.81 27.29 -8.26
CA PHE A 30 3.83 26.55 -7.53
C PHE A 30 3.17 25.40 -6.78
N LEU A 31 3.66 24.19 -6.96
CA LEU A 31 3.22 23.00 -6.25
C LEU A 31 4.45 22.30 -5.71
N ASP A 32 4.51 22.12 -4.41
CA ASP A 32 5.57 21.37 -3.73
C ASP A 32 4.95 20.23 -2.96
N SER A 33 5.35 19.01 -3.29
CA SER A 33 4.87 17.78 -2.66
C SER A 33 6.04 16.99 -2.10
N TRP A 34 5.88 16.54 -0.89
CA TRP A 34 6.81 15.66 -0.20
C TRP A 34 6.06 14.49 0.43
N SER A 35 6.63 13.30 0.29
CA SER A 35 6.11 12.12 0.95
C SER A 35 7.25 11.22 1.43
N ASN A 36 7.02 10.52 2.54
CA ASN A 36 7.93 9.54 3.10
C ASN A 36 7.13 8.31 3.54
N THR A 37 7.31 7.21 2.83
CA THR A 37 6.69 5.93 3.15
C THR A 37 7.69 5.05 3.86
N LYS A 38 7.31 4.52 5.02
CA LYS A 38 8.09 3.55 5.78
C LYS A 38 7.27 2.28 5.95
N GLU A 39 7.90 1.14 5.71
CA GLU A 39 7.29 -0.17 5.87
C GLU A 39 8.17 -1.05 6.74
N ARG A 40 7.56 -1.79 7.65
CA ARG A 40 8.20 -2.80 8.50
C ARG A 40 7.32 -4.03 8.53
N ILE A 41 7.90 -5.17 8.10
CA ILE A 41 7.21 -6.46 8.08
C ILE A 41 8.02 -7.46 8.89
N VAL A 42 7.33 -8.19 9.73
CA VAL A 42 7.87 -9.36 10.44
C VAL A 42 6.94 -10.54 10.15
N ARG A 43 7.49 -11.62 9.58
CA ARG A 43 6.78 -12.85 9.31
C ARG A 43 7.50 -14.03 9.93
N GLY A 44 6.76 -14.91 10.58
CA GLY A 44 7.25 -16.18 11.10
C GLY A 44 6.30 -17.29 10.71
N SER A 45 6.86 -18.44 10.34
CA SER A 45 6.09 -19.64 10.07
C SER A 45 6.82 -20.90 10.54
N TYR A 46 6.04 -21.96 10.72
CA TYR A 46 6.51 -23.29 11.04
C TYR A 46 5.74 -24.31 10.20
N THR A 47 6.48 -25.20 9.52
CA THR A 47 5.93 -26.28 8.71
C THR A 47 6.17 -27.61 9.41
N PHE A 48 5.19 -28.49 9.38
CA PHE A 48 5.26 -29.83 9.90
C PHE A 48 4.46 -30.81 9.04
N ASP A 49 4.96 -32.06 8.96
CA ASP A 49 4.27 -33.13 8.26
C ASP A 49 3.06 -33.59 9.06
N LEU A 50 1.89 -33.61 8.42
CA LEU A 50 0.65 -34.14 9.00
C LEU A 50 0.52 -35.64 8.71
N PHE A 51 0.83 -36.07 7.47
CA PHE A 51 0.86 -37.44 6.97
C PHE A 51 1.95 -37.55 5.89
N GLU A 52 2.22 -38.77 5.38
CA GLU A 52 3.29 -39.01 4.40
C GLU A 52 3.27 -38.15 3.14
N SER A 53 2.09 -37.63 2.76
CA SER A 53 1.92 -36.79 1.56
C SER A 53 1.26 -35.43 1.84
N GLN A 54 1.23 -35.00 3.11
CA GLN A 54 0.56 -33.79 3.53
C GLN A 54 1.41 -33.07 4.56
N ASP A 55 1.58 -31.76 4.33
CA ASP A 55 2.19 -30.85 5.29
C ASP A 55 1.28 -29.65 5.60
N ILE A 56 1.47 -29.10 6.77
CA ILE A 56 0.81 -27.91 7.24
C ILE A 56 1.85 -26.85 7.58
N GLU A 57 1.69 -25.67 7.03
CA GLU A 57 2.40 -24.47 7.47
C GLU A 57 1.43 -23.58 8.27
N VAL A 58 1.83 -23.23 9.48
CA VAL A 58 1.17 -22.22 10.31
C VAL A 58 2.09 -21.04 10.52
N GLY A 59 1.56 -19.84 10.46
CA GLY A 59 2.38 -18.66 10.63
C GLY A 59 1.57 -17.41 10.89
N ALA A 60 2.30 -16.32 11.08
CA ALA A 60 1.71 -15.01 11.21
C ALA A 60 2.65 -13.94 10.64
N GLU A 61 2.06 -12.90 10.09
CA GLU A 61 2.73 -11.69 9.64
C GLU A 61 2.18 -10.49 10.42
N ARG A 62 3.08 -9.56 10.75
CA ARG A 62 2.75 -8.23 11.23
C ARG A 62 3.39 -7.23 10.31
N ALA A 63 2.60 -6.35 9.71
CA ALA A 63 3.06 -5.26 8.88
C ALA A 63 2.67 -3.92 9.51
N GLN A 64 3.57 -2.95 9.41
CA GLN A 64 3.33 -1.56 9.74
C GLN A 64 3.77 -0.71 8.57
N THR A 65 2.85 0.09 8.03
CA THR A 65 3.13 1.04 6.96
C THR A 65 2.77 2.44 7.43
N ILE A 66 3.69 3.39 7.27
CA ILE A 66 3.49 4.79 7.65
C ILE A 66 3.78 5.64 6.41
N LEU A 67 2.83 6.46 6.02
CA LEU A 67 2.97 7.49 4.99
C LEU A 67 2.83 8.87 5.62
N ASP A 68 3.92 9.62 5.60
CA ASP A 68 3.92 11.05 5.89
C ASP A 68 3.85 11.81 4.56
N SER A 69 2.91 12.75 4.43
CA SER A 69 2.76 13.58 3.22
C SER A 69 2.59 15.05 3.55
N LYS A 70 3.14 15.90 2.68
CA LYS A 70 2.99 17.36 2.73
C LYS A 70 2.79 17.89 1.33
N LEU A 71 1.87 18.84 1.18
CA LEU A 71 1.58 19.51 -0.07
C LEU A 71 1.47 21.02 0.17
N ALA A 72 2.21 21.79 -0.60
CA ALA A 72 2.09 23.25 -0.60
C ALA A 72 1.71 23.73 -2.00
N LEU A 73 0.68 24.55 -2.09
CA LEU A 73 0.17 25.12 -3.33
C LEU A 73 0.22 26.65 -3.27
N GLY A 74 0.80 27.26 -4.28
CA GLY A 74 0.78 28.70 -4.52
C GLY A 74 0.17 29.03 -5.87
N LEU A 75 -0.64 30.07 -5.93
CA LEU A 75 -1.24 30.59 -7.16
C LEU A 75 -1.02 32.09 -7.30
N SER A 76 -0.94 32.57 -8.53
CA SER A 76 -1.04 33.99 -8.87
C SER A 76 -2.50 34.40 -9.09
N GLY A 77 -2.79 35.70 -9.13
CA GLY A 77 -4.11 36.22 -9.48
C GLY A 77 -5.21 36.00 -8.44
N VAL A 78 -4.87 35.52 -7.24
CA VAL A 78 -5.75 35.39 -6.09
C VAL A 78 -5.48 36.48 -5.06
N VAL A 79 -6.41 36.73 -4.14
CA VAL A 79 -6.26 37.76 -3.10
C VAL A 79 -5.54 37.16 -1.90
N GLY A 80 -4.42 37.77 -1.48
CA GLY A 80 -3.64 37.30 -0.35
C GLY A 80 -2.24 37.93 -0.32
N MET A 81 -1.44 37.50 0.64
CA MET A 81 -0.04 37.92 0.76
C MET A 81 0.89 36.86 0.17
N PRO A 82 1.82 37.22 -0.73
CA PRO A 82 2.80 36.32 -1.27
C PRO A 82 3.71 35.73 -0.18
N SER A 83 4.09 34.46 -0.34
CA SER A 83 4.98 33.76 0.59
C SER A 83 6.12 33.05 -0.15
N GLN A 84 7.31 33.11 0.40
CA GLN A 84 8.46 32.38 -0.13
C GLN A 84 8.30 30.85 -0.01
N SER A 85 7.49 30.37 0.93
CA SER A 85 7.18 28.95 1.09
C SER A 85 6.47 28.32 -0.10
N VAL A 86 5.87 29.12 -0.97
CA VAL A 86 5.18 28.70 -2.20
C VAL A 86 5.72 29.46 -3.42
N GLY A 87 7.06 29.64 -3.45
CA GLY A 87 7.77 30.21 -4.59
C GLY A 87 7.44 31.67 -4.89
N GLY A 88 7.04 32.48 -3.86
CA GLY A 88 6.69 33.88 -4.00
C GLY A 88 5.24 34.14 -4.45
N LEU A 89 4.43 33.08 -4.57
CA LEU A 89 3.00 33.16 -4.89
C LEU A 89 2.14 33.27 -3.62
N ILE A 90 0.83 33.33 -3.79
CA ILE A 90 -0.12 33.38 -2.67
C ILE A 90 -0.46 31.95 -2.26
N PRO A 91 -0.23 31.56 -0.97
CA PRO A 91 -0.56 30.23 -0.47
C PRO A 91 -2.05 29.94 -0.61
N MET A 92 -2.37 28.74 -1.12
CA MET A 92 -3.72 28.24 -1.23
C MET A 92 -3.95 27.10 -0.23
N PRO A 93 -5.06 27.12 0.52
CA PRO A 93 -5.39 25.99 1.37
C PRO A 93 -5.75 24.77 0.54
N VAL A 94 -5.14 23.64 0.86
CA VAL A 94 -5.43 22.34 0.26
C VAL A 94 -5.88 21.40 1.37
N SER A 95 -7.00 20.72 1.16
CA SER A 95 -7.47 19.71 2.12
C SER A 95 -6.49 18.54 2.19
N ASN A 96 -6.23 18.03 3.40
CA ASN A 96 -5.24 16.95 3.65
C ASN A 96 -3.81 17.29 3.18
N ALA A 97 -3.46 18.58 3.15
CA ALA A 97 -2.13 19.03 2.75
C ALA A 97 -1.02 18.47 3.65
N ASN A 98 -1.33 18.28 4.93
CA ASN A 98 -0.45 17.62 5.89
C ASN A 98 -1.17 16.40 6.44
N SER A 99 -0.67 15.22 6.12
CA SER A 99 -1.29 13.97 6.52
C SER A 99 -0.23 12.93 6.89
N THR A 100 -0.46 12.25 8.00
CA THR A 100 0.24 11.01 8.36
C THR A 100 -0.81 9.91 8.37
N VAL A 101 -0.60 8.89 7.54
CA VAL A 101 -1.44 7.69 7.49
C VAL A 101 -0.60 6.52 7.99
N GLU A 102 -1.10 5.83 8.99
CA GLU A 102 -0.48 4.63 9.56
C GLU A 102 -1.44 3.46 9.41
N GLU A 103 -0.95 2.35 8.87
CA GLU A 103 -1.63 1.06 8.87
C GLU A 103 -0.86 0.09 9.76
N MET A 104 -1.59 -0.61 10.60
CA MET A 104 -1.12 -1.75 11.38
C MET A 104 -1.92 -2.98 10.97
N ARG A 105 -1.23 -4.04 10.48
CA ARG A 105 -1.86 -5.24 9.97
C ARG A 105 -1.29 -6.49 10.62
N TYR A 106 -2.16 -7.41 10.99
CA TYR A 106 -1.85 -8.73 11.51
C TYR A 106 -2.52 -9.79 10.65
N GLU A 107 -1.73 -10.74 10.17
CA GLU A 107 -2.18 -11.79 9.25
C GLU A 107 -1.72 -13.18 9.72
N PRO A 108 -2.41 -13.82 10.68
CA PRO A 108 -2.23 -15.24 10.91
C PRO A 108 -2.74 -16.04 9.72
N PHE A 109 -2.03 -17.11 9.37
CA PHE A 109 -2.36 -17.97 8.25
C PHE A 109 -2.11 -19.43 8.53
N LEU A 110 -2.82 -20.27 7.78
CA LEU A 110 -2.64 -21.71 7.71
C LEU A 110 -2.65 -22.13 6.25
N ILE A 111 -1.65 -22.93 5.85
CA ILE A 111 -1.54 -23.52 4.52
C ILE A 111 -1.46 -25.02 4.69
N HIS A 112 -2.25 -25.76 3.93
CA HIS A 112 -2.22 -27.20 3.86
C HIS A 112 -1.87 -27.61 2.45
N ASN A 113 -0.76 -28.33 2.29
CA ASN A 113 -0.31 -28.92 1.05
C ASN A 113 -0.59 -30.42 1.06
N TRP A 114 -1.22 -30.91 0.01
CA TRP A 114 -1.53 -32.32 -0.18
C TRP A 114 -1.09 -32.81 -1.55
N ILE A 115 -0.11 -33.72 -1.56
CA ILE A 115 0.29 -34.48 -2.74
C ILE A 115 -0.61 -35.71 -2.81
N ILE A 116 -1.71 -35.61 -3.57
CA ILE A 116 -2.73 -36.66 -3.68
C ILE A 116 -2.12 -37.90 -4.35
N ASN A 117 -1.33 -37.70 -5.41
CA ASN A 117 -0.54 -38.71 -6.11
C ASN A 117 0.56 -38.03 -6.95
N GLN A 118 1.28 -38.79 -7.78
CA GLN A 118 2.36 -38.22 -8.63
C GLN A 118 1.91 -37.18 -9.65
N GLU A 119 0.62 -37.16 -9.99
CA GLU A 119 0.04 -36.32 -11.02
C GLU A 119 -0.82 -35.18 -10.41
N MET A 120 -1.25 -35.30 -9.16
CA MET A 120 -2.23 -34.40 -8.54
C MET A 120 -1.73 -33.81 -7.23
N SER A 121 -1.87 -32.51 -7.08
CA SER A 121 -1.64 -31.81 -5.81
C SER A 121 -2.73 -30.77 -5.54
N LEU A 122 -2.99 -30.54 -4.27
CA LEU A 122 -3.93 -29.57 -3.77
C LEU A 122 -3.26 -28.75 -2.68
N GLU A 123 -3.32 -27.43 -2.81
CA GLU A 123 -2.97 -26.49 -1.75
C GLU A 123 -4.25 -25.79 -1.29
N THR A 124 -4.49 -25.76 0.00
CA THR A 124 -5.56 -25.02 0.60
C THR A 124 -4.99 -24.07 1.62
N SER A 125 -5.40 -22.81 1.60
CA SER A 125 -4.94 -21.86 2.58
C SER A 125 -6.10 -21.02 3.12
N VAL A 126 -5.95 -20.57 4.34
CA VAL A 126 -6.79 -19.56 4.95
C VAL A 126 -5.90 -18.54 5.64
N LEU A 127 -6.13 -17.28 5.33
CA LEU A 127 -5.49 -16.15 5.94
C LEU A 127 -6.59 -15.30 6.60
N TYR A 128 -6.37 -14.90 7.83
CA TYR A 128 -7.19 -13.92 8.52
C TYR A 128 -6.42 -12.62 8.61
N GLU A 129 -7.00 -11.53 8.14
CA GLU A 129 -6.43 -10.20 8.22
C GLU A 129 -7.22 -9.37 9.21
N ASP A 130 -6.50 -8.75 10.12
CA ASP A 130 -6.97 -7.72 11.04
C ASP A 130 -6.10 -6.49 10.81
N SER A 131 -6.69 -5.39 10.35
CA SER A 131 -5.97 -4.17 10.02
C SER A 131 -6.68 -2.93 10.54
N GLU A 132 -5.88 -2.00 11.05
CA GLU A 132 -6.29 -0.67 11.51
C GLU A 132 -5.57 0.39 10.69
N ILE A 133 -6.32 1.34 10.12
CA ILE A 133 -5.79 2.49 9.40
C ILE A 133 -6.13 3.75 10.17
N MET A 134 -5.11 4.48 10.60
CA MET A 134 -5.23 5.78 11.26
C MET A 134 -4.69 6.89 10.38
N GLN A 135 -5.49 7.92 10.13
CA GLN A 135 -5.07 9.17 9.52
C GLN A 135 -5.03 10.27 10.57
N ARG A 136 -3.94 11.04 10.58
CA ARG A 136 -3.72 12.22 11.43
C ARG A 136 -3.18 13.38 10.60
N GLY A 137 -3.38 14.62 11.08
CA GLY A 137 -2.95 15.84 10.42
C GLY A 137 -4.11 16.83 10.28
N ASP A 138 -4.32 17.35 9.07
CA ASP A 138 -5.42 18.29 8.82
C ASP A 138 -6.80 17.64 9.05
N VAL A 139 -6.89 16.33 8.89
CA VAL A 139 -8.06 15.51 9.19
C VAL A 139 -7.63 14.31 10.01
N SER A 140 -8.48 13.86 10.93
CA SER A 140 -8.30 12.63 11.70
C SER A 140 -9.41 11.65 11.36
N LYS A 141 -9.01 10.42 10.95
CA LYS A 141 -9.91 9.30 10.66
C LYS A 141 -9.27 8.01 11.14
N GLU A 142 -10.11 7.07 11.54
CA GLU A 142 -9.73 5.73 11.95
C GLU A 142 -10.67 4.71 11.30
N ARG A 143 -10.14 3.60 10.85
CA ARG A 143 -10.91 2.51 10.24
C ARG A 143 -10.27 1.18 10.59
N ASP A 144 -11.13 0.25 10.98
CA ASP A 144 -10.79 -1.14 11.26
C ASP A 144 -11.35 -2.03 10.16
N PHE A 145 -10.60 -3.06 9.81
CA PHE A 145 -10.98 -4.06 8.83
C PHE A 145 -10.61 -5.44 9.34
N ASP A 146 -11.51 -6.39 9.14
CA ASP A 146 -11.24 -7.80 9.35
C ASP A 146 -11.72 -8.63 8.16
N PHE A 147 -10.89 -9.55 7.70
CA PHE A 147 -11.18 -10.37 6.54
C PHE A 147 -10.68 -11.78 6.70
N VAL A 148 -11.49 -12.74 6.26
CA VAL A 148 -11.05 -14.11 6.00
C VAL A 148 -10.85 -14.29 4.50
N LYS A 149 -9.64 -14.70 4.10
CA LYS A 149 -9.20 -14.89 2.72
C LYS A 149 -8.87 -16.37 2.47
N PRO A 150 -9.87 -17.20 2.14
CA PRO A 150 -9.63 -18.59 1.75
C PRO A 150 -9.11 -18.66 0.31
N LYS A 151 -8.24 -19.63 0.05
CA LYS A 151 -7.72 -19.96 -1.27
C LYS A 151 -7.58 -21.46 -1.43
N VAL A 152 -7.85 -21.95 -2.63
CA VAL A 152 -7.64 -23.34 -3.05
C VAL A 152 -6.95 -23.32 -4.40
N ASP A 153 -5.80 -23.96 -4.48
CA ASP A 153 -5.04 -24.21 -5.71
C ASP A 153 -5.00 -25.71 -6.00
N PHE A 154 -5.45 -26.09 -7.18
CA PHE A 154 -5.42 -27.46 -7.66
C PHE A 154 -4.55 -27.58 -8.89
N ARG A 155 -3.74 -28.62 -8.92
CA ARG A 155 -2.88 -29.00 -10.05
C ARG A 155 -3.10 -30.45 -10.42
N TYR A 156 -3.20 -30.70 -11.75
CA TYR A 156 -3.29 -32.03 -12.33
C TYR A 156 -2.45 -32.12 -13.60
N ASP A 157 -1.47 -33.00 -13.59
CA ASP A 157 -0.59 -33.30 -14.72
C ASP A 157 -1.25 -34.41 -15.57
N LEU A 158 -2.00 -34.02 -16.60
CA LEU A 158 -2.71 -34.94 -17.53
C LEU A 158 -1.75 -35.78 -18.36
N THR A 159 -0.64 -35.20 -18.77
CA THR A 159 0.48 -35.85 -19.45
C THR A 159 1.77 -35.11 -19.05
N PRO A 160 2.99 -35.66 -19.33
CA PRO A 160 4.24 -34.94 -19.08
C PRO A 160 4.34 -33.55 -19.73
N GLN A 161 3.50 -33.28 -20.74
CA GLN A 161 3.50 -32.01 -21.48
C GLN A 161 2.24 -31.17 -21.24
N LEU A 162 1.22 -31.72 -20.58
CA LEU A 162 -0.07 -31.03 -20.39
C LEU A 162 -0.48 -31.04 -18.92
N GLN A 163 -0.60 -29.85 -18.34
CA GLN A 163 -1.00 -29.61 -16.96
C GLN A 163 -2.28 -28.78 -16.90
N LEU A 164 -3.22 -29.21 -16.08
CA LEU A 164 -4.39 -28.42 -15.67
C LEU A 164 -4.12 -27.77 -14.32
N ARG A 165 -4.42 -26.48 -14.21
CA ARG A 165 -4.39 -25.75 -12.92
C ARG A 165 -5.72 -25.03 -12.72
N GLY A 166 -6.16 -24.98 -11.47
CA GLY A 166 -7.36 -24.24 -11.07
C GLY A 166 -7.11 -23.54 -9.74
N THR A 167 -7.50 -22.28 -9.66
CA THR A 167 -7.41 -21.47 -8.42
C THR A 167 -8.79 -20.91 -8.12
N ILE A 168 -9.21 -21.02 -6.86
CA ILE A 168 -10.39 -20.35 -6.31
C ILE A 168 -9.91 -19.59 -5.09
N GLU A 169 -10.11 -18.26 -5.07
CA GLU A 169 -9.70 -17.42 -3.96
C GLU A 169 -10.70 -16.29 -3.69
N LYS A 170 -10.77 -15.85 -2.45
CA LYS A 170 -11.45 -14.60 -2.09
C LYS A 170 -10.42 -13.49 -2.07
N VAL A 171 -10.53 -12.58 -3.04
CA VAL A 171 -9.72 -11.35 -3.10
C VAL A 171 -10.46 -10.24 -2.34
N VAL A 172 -9.75 -9.54 -1.47
CA VAL A 172 -10.20 -8.33 -0.80
C VAL A 172 -9.25 -7.22 -1.18
N GLU A 173 -9.76 -6.20 -1.85
CA GLU A 173 -9.01 -4.99 -2.18
C GLU A 173 -9.06 -4.02 -0.99
N GLN A 174 -7.90 -3.58 -0.53
CA GLN A 174 -7.80 -2.55 0.50
C GLN A 174 -7.79 -1.16 -0.12
N LEU A 175 -8.18 -0.17 0.69
CA LEU A 175 -8.00 1.23 0.34
C LEU A 175 -6.51 1.55 0.19
N THR A 176 -6.16 2.31 -0.83
CA THR A 176 -4.77 2.74 -1.00
C THR A 176 -4.47 3.93 -0.08
N PHE A 177 -3.21 4.06 0.37
CA PHE A 177 -2.79 5.24 1.17
C PHE A 177 -3.01 6.55 0.44
N ASN A 178 -3.00 6.53 -0.90
CA ASN A 178 -3.27 7.71 -1.71
C ASN A 178 -4.71 8.24 -1.56
N ASP A 179 -5.65 7.40 -1.11
CA ASP A 179 -7.04 7.84 -0.86
C ASP A 179 -7.17 8.73 0.39
N PHE A 180 -6.10 8.82 1.19
CA PHE A 180 -6.05 9.57 2.45
C PHE A 180 -5.22 10.85 2.38
N VAL A 181 -4.49 11.10 1.29
CA VAL A 181 -3.62 12.27 1.12
C VAL A 181 -4.12 13.19 0.01
N ALA A 182 -3.62 14.44 -0.02
CA ALA A 182 -3.91 15.38 -1.09
C ALA A 182 -3.20 14.93 -2.39
N ALA A 183 -3.89 15.03 -3.53
CA ALA A 183 -3.40 14.67 -4.85
C ALA A 183 -3.10 15.90 -5.72
#